data_3a6540935a2affdefb260a67ecf39a42
#
_entry.id   3a6540935a2affdefb260a67ecf39a42
#
_cell.length_a   1.000
_cell.length_b   1.000
_cell.length_c   1.000
_cell.angle_alpha   90.00
_cell.angle_beta   90.00
_cell.angle_gamma   90.00
#
_symmetry.space_group_name_H-M   'P 1'
#
loop_
_entity.id
_entity.type
_entity.pdbx_description
1 polymer ?
#
loop_
_entity_poly.entity_id
_entity_poly.type
_entity_poly.pdbx_seq_one_letter_code
_entity_poly.pdbx_strand_id
1 'polypeptide(L)'
;MTELKYLNDTMGEENSNWKFAQCFGDKGDSDDITEADIITTVEFNQTGDLLASGDKGGRVVLFERNDSKKGCEYKFYTEFQSHEAEFDYLKSLEIEEKINKIKWCERQNSAHFLLTTNDKTIKLWKVFEKSLRLVSENSVSPSLPSAGQIYIPKASHHDTTVTAVPRRTFANAHAYHINSISTNSDGETYLSADDLRINLWNLDISDQSFNIVDVKPANMEELTEVITAAEFHPYHCNMFMYSSSKGSIKLTDMRESALCDQRAKVFEEPENPATRSFFSEIISSISDVKFSQDGRYILSRDYLGLKIWDINMDSKPVQTIQIHDILRNRLCDLYENDCIFDKFECNFSADGNSVLSGSYSNTFHIFDREGKTNTSLQADKSAFRAKRLGITKNKMTSGSTGGFSSNNARASDNMDFNKKILHTSWHPRENTIAVAATNNLFIFTE
;
A
#
# COMPACT_ATOMS: atom_id res chain seq x y z
N MET A 1 35.80 -41.15 -1.14
CA MET A 1 35.16 -41.05 0.18
C MET A 1 35.46 -39.65 0.70
N THR A 2 34.54 -38.72 0.51
CA THR A 2 34.63 -37.37 1.04
C THR A 2 33.28 -37.08 1.68
N GLU A 3 33.29 -37.02 3.01
CA GLU A 3 32.12 -36.78 3.85
C GLU A 3 31.56 -35.38 3.62
N LEU A 4 30.31 -35.31 3.21
CA LEU A 4 29.49 -34.09 3.25
C LEU A 4 29.00 -33.92 4.70
N LYS A 5 29.58 -32.97 5.42
CA LYS A 5 29.04 -32.46 6.67
C LYS A 5 27.78 -31.65 6.38
N TYR A 6 26.65 -32.21 6.76
CA TYR A 6 25.41 -31.42 6.90
C TYR A 6 25.53 -30.55 8.15
N LEU A 7 25.62 -29.26 7.93
CA LEU A 7 25.39 -28.26 8.97
C LEU A 7 23.88 -28.20 9.25
N ASN A 8 23.51 -28.74 10.41
CA ASN A 8 22.21 -28.47 11.04
C ASN A 8 22.26 -27.05 11.59
N ASP A 9 21.76 -26.09 10.85
CA ASP A 9 21.38 -24.79 11.40
C ASP A 9 19.99 -24.94 12.03
N THR A 10 19.96 -25.09 13.32
CA THR A 10 18.82 -24.75 14.17
C THR A 10 18.63 -23.25 14.05
N MET A 11 17.59 -22.82 13.32
CA MET A 11 17.16 -21.43 13.28
C MET A 11 16.81 -20.99 14.71
N GLY A 12 17.74 -20.28 15.33
CA GLY A 12 17.52 -19.56 16.58
C GLY A 12 16.46 -18.48 16.34
N GLU A 13 15.52 -18.35 17.27
CA GLU A 13 14.71 -17.14 17.39
C GLU A 13 15.67 -15.97 17.61
N GLU A 14 16.10 -15.32 16.54
CA GLU A 14 16.74 -14.00 16.65
C GLU A 14 15.72 -13.07 17.29
N ASN A 15 16.11 -12.44 18.39
CA ASN A 15 15.34 -11.39 19.07
C ASN A 15 15.16 -10.23 18.07
N SER A 16 14.07 -10.24 17.32
CA SER A 16 13.68 -9.13 16.49
C SER A 16 13.54 -7.88 17.37
N ASN A 17 14.23 -6.82 17.02
CA ASN A 17 14.11 -5.52 17.70
C ASN A 17 12.74 -4.84 17.45
N TRP A 18 11.96 -5.32 16.48
CA TRP A 18 10.66 -4.80 16.13
C TRP A 18 9.64 -4.92 17.25
N LYS A 19 8.97 -3.83 17.54
CA LYS A 19 7.98 -3.73 18.61
C LYS A 19 6.68 -3.13 18.07
N PHE A 20 5.57 -3.62 18.59
CA PHE A 20 4.29 -2.97 18.41
C PHE A 20 4.30 -1.60 19.11
N ALA A 21 3.97 -0.54 18.36
CA ALA A 21 3.88 0.82 18.85
C ALA A 21 2.43 1.25 19.11
N GLN A 22 1.58 1.21 18.07
CA GLN A 22 0.20 1.71 18.12
C GLN A 22 -0.76 0.87 17.28
N CYS A 23 -2.06 0.98 17.63
CA CYS A 23 -3.14 0.47 16.83
C CYS A 23 -4.27 1.51 16.79
N PHE A 24 -4.75 1.84 15.60
CA PHE A 24 -5.93 2.64 15.34
C PHE A 24 -7.03 1.75 14.76
N GLY A 25 -8.28 2.04 15.09
CA GLY A 25 -9.46 1.30 14.64
C GLY A 25 -10.36 0.90 15.80
N ASP A 26 -11.37 0.08 15.52
CA ASP A 26 -12.34 -0.32 16.51
C ASP A 26 -11.74 -1.23 17.59
N LYS A 27 -12.21 -1.04 18.83
CA LYS A 27 -11.83 -1.85 19.99
C LYS A 27 -12.72 -3.09 20.16
N GLY A 28 -13.78 -3.23 19.36
CA GLY A 28 -14.73 -4.33 19.39
C GLY A 28 -14.13 -5.69 19.00
N ASP A 29 -14.84 -6.75 19.32
CA ASP A 29 -14.51 -8.10 18.87
C ASP A 29 -14.80 -8.23 17.36
N SER A 30 -14.15 -9.15 16.69
CA SER A 30 -14.10 -9.32 15.23
C SER A 30 -15.44 -9.62 14.54
N ASP A 31 -16.50 -9.83 15.29
CA ASP A 31 -17.78 -10.31 14.76
C ASP A 31 -18.73 -9.21 14.24
N ASP A 32 -18.42 -7.93 14.52
CA ASP A 32 -19.23 -6.77 14.12
C ASP A 32 -18.49 -5.80 13.18
N ILE A 33 -17.58 -6.32 12.33
CA ILE A 33 -16.83 -5.46 11.40
C ILE A 33 -17.75 -5.01 10.26
N THR A 34 -17.98 -3.70 10.17
CA THR A 34 -18.67 -3.11 9.02
C THR A 34 -17.76 -3.18 7.80
N GLU A 35 -18.25 -3.69 6.69
CA GLU A 35 -17.47 -3.84 5.45
C GLU A 35 -16.89 -2.50 4.95
N ALA A 36 -17.63 -1.40 5.15
CA ALA A 36 -17.18 -0.05 4.82
C ALA A 36 -15.92 0.40 5.59
N ASP A 37 -15.68 -0.16 6.77
CA ASP A 37 -14.54 0.22 7.63
C ASP A 37 -13.25 -0.58 7.31
N ILE A 38 -13.29 -1.50 6.35
CA ILE A 38 -12.11 -2.26 5.91
C ILE A 38 -11.12 -1.30 5.25
N ILE A 39 -9.89 -1.26 5.76
CA ILE A 39 -8.81 -0.42 5.23
C ILE A 39 -8.30 -1.05 3.92
N THR A 40 -8.26 -0.24 2.87
CA THR A 40 -7.92 -0.65 1.52
C THR A 40 -6.63 -0.03 0.98
N THR A 41 -6.05 0.91 1.69
CA THR A 41 -4.76 1.51 1.33
C THR A 41 -4.15 2.25 2.53
N VAL A 42 -2.83 2.23 2.60
CA VAL A 42 -2.04 2.92 3.65
C VAL A 42 -0.81 3.53 3.00
N GLU A 43 -0.52 4.81 3.27
CA GLU A 43 0.62 5.49 2.66
C GLU A 43 1.21 6.55 3.60
N PHE A 44 2.50 6.47 3.90
CA PHE A 44 3.24 7.58 4.51
C PHE A 44 3.52 8.68 3.49
N ASN A 45 3.56 9.93 3.93
CA ASN A 45 4.06 11.01 3.09
C ASN A 45 5.60 10.95 2.96
N GLN A 46 6.18 11.75 2.07
CA GLN A 46 7.62 11.74 1.78
C GLN A 46 8.50 12.11 3.00
N THR A 47 7.96 12.78 3.98
CA THR A 47 8.68 13.14 5.22
C THR A 47 8.45 12.17 6.36
N GLY A 48 7.40 11.34 6.29
CA GLY A 48 6.96 10.48 7.38
C GLY A 48 6.17 11.20 8.47
N ASP A 49 5.94 12.50 8.34
CA ASP A 49 5.20 13.28 9.35
C ASP A 49 3.69 13.01 9.29
N LEU A 50 3.19 12.55 8.14
CA LEU A 50 1.79 12.21 7.94
C LEU A 50 1.64 10.77 7.42
N LEU A 51 0.60 10.11 7.89
CA LEU A 51 0.16 8.80 7.44
C LEU A 51 -1.29 8.90 6.99
N ALA A 52 -1.61 8.37 5.81
CA ALA A 52 -2.96 8.31 5.28
C ALA A 52 -3.44 6.87 5.24
N SER A 53 -4.70 6.65 5.58
CA SER A 53 -5.42 5.40 5.32
C SER A 53 -6.71 5.69 4.57
N GLY A 54 -7.05 4.84 3.62
CA GLY A 54 -8.33 4.85 2.92
C GLY A 54 -9.09 3.56 3.21
N ASP A 55 -10.42 3.64 3.24
CA ASP A 55 -11.27 2.50 3.52
C ASP A 55 -12.20 2.14 2.35
N LYS A 56 -12.94 1.04 2.51
CA LYS A 56 -13.91 0.56 1.52
C LYS A 56 -15.14 1.46 1.42
N GLY A 57 -15.46 2.24 2.47
CA GLY A 57 -16.53 3.22 2.48
C GLY A 57 -16.18 4.57 1.86
N GLY A 58 -15.00 4.70 1.24
CA GLY A 58 -14.59 5.92 0.53
C GLY A 58 -14.06 7.04 1.42
N ARG A 59 -13.81 6.78 2.71
CA ARG A 59 -13.24 7.75 3.64
C ARG A 59 -11.72 7.69 3.61
N VAL A 60 -11.11 8.83 3.86
CA VAL A 60 -9.65 8.97 4.09
C VAL A 60 -9.44 9.51 5.49
N VAL A 61 -8.63 8.82 6.26
CA VAL A 61 -8.21 9.23 7.62
C VAL A 61 -6.73 9.56 7.59
N LEU A 62 -6.39 10.73 8.11
CA LEU A 62 -5.01 11.20 8.21
C LEU A 62 -4.55 11.20 9.66
N PHE A 63 -3.33 10.76 9.85
CA PHE A 63 -2.65 10.76 11.14
C PHE A 63 -1.39 11.63 11.04
N GLU A 64 -1.10 12.40 12.07
CA GLU A 64 0.06 13.25 12.19
C GLU A 64 1.02 12.70 13.23
N ARG A 65 2.32 12.82 12.96
CA ARG A 65 3.38 12.46 13.92
C ARG A 65 3.24 13.27 15.21
N ASN A 66 3.41 12.61 16.33
CA ASN A 66 3.34 13.22 17.64
C ASN A 66 4.76 13.55 18.16
N ASP A 67 5.25 14.76 17.90
CA ASP A 67 6.58 15.21 18.28
C ASP A 67 6.79 15.34 19.81
N SER A 68 5.71 15.30 20.60
CA SER A 68 5.81 15.43 22.07
C SER A 68 6.27 14.15 22.76
N LYS A 69 6.36 13.02 22.04
CA LYS A 69 6.77 11.72 22.57
C LYS A 69 8.10 11.25 22.00
N LYS A 70 8.88 10.56 22.81
CA LYS A 70 10.07 9.86 22.35
C LYS A 70 9.63 8.60 21.59
N GLY A 71 9.88 8.56 20.31
CA GLY A 71 9.49 7.47 19.41
C GLY A 71 8.59 7.93 18.28
N CYS A 72 8.40 7.07 17.28
CA CYS A 72 7.54 7.33 16.14
C CYS A 72 6.08 6.97 16.49
N GLU A 73 5.38 7.90 17.13
CA GLU A 73 3.95 7.76 17.43
C GLU A 73 3.14 8.73 16.59
N TYR A 74 1.92 8.33 16.24
CA TYR A 74 0.98 9.12 15.46
C TYR A 74 -0.26 9.45 16.28
N LYS A 75 -0.93 10.54 15.94
CA LYS A 75 -2.23 10.94 16.46
C LYS A 75 -3.19 11.22 15.32
N PHE A 76 -4.47 11.09 15.56
CA PHE A 76 -5.50 11.49 14.59
C PHE A 76 -5.31 12.97 14.20
N TYR A 77 -5.35 13.26 12.91
CA TYR A 77 -5.21 14.60 12.35
C TYR A 77 -6.53 15.11 11.77
N THR A 78 -7.09 14.39 10.82
CA THR A 78 -8.40 14.68 10.21
C THR A 78 -8.95 13.48 9.45
N GLU A 79 -10.24 13.53 9.15
CA GLU A 79 -10.90 12.59 8.26
C GLU A 79 -11.83 13.32 7.29
N PHE A 80 -12.06 12.74 6.12
CA PHE A 80 -12.99 13.27 5.14
C PHE A 80 -13.50 12.18 4.20
N GLN A 81 -14.73 12.36 3.70
CA GLN A 81 -15.30 11.52 2.65
C GLN A 81 -14.68 11.92 1.31
N SER A 82 -13.89 11.03 0.73
CA SER A 82 -13.22 11.27 -0.54
C SER A 82 -14.09 10.91 -1.72
N HIS A 83 -14.66 9.72 -1.71
CA HIS A 83 -15.52 9.21 -2.78
C HIS A 83 -16.84 8.73 -2.19
N GLU A 84 -17.89 8.84 -3.00
CA GLU A 84 -19.22 8.33 -2.71
C GLU A 84 -19.59 7.32 -3.79
N ALA A 85 -20.49 6.38 -3.46
CA ALA A 85 -21.03 5.45 -4.44
C ALA A 85 -21.77 6.20 -5.55
N GLU A 86 -21.48 5.86 -6.79
CA GLU A 86 -22.09 6.48 -7.97
C GLU A 86 -22.69 5.38 -8.87
N PHE A 87 -23.68 5.73 -9.67
CA PHE A 87 -24.26 4.82 -10.66
C PHE A 87 -24.02 5.38 -12.07
N ASP A 88 -23.33 4.59 -12.90
CA ASP A 88 -23.13 4.90 -14.32
C ASP A 88 -24.38 4.47 -15.11
N TYR A 89 -25.28 5.41 -15.38
CA TYR A 89 -26.53 5.15 -16.11
C TYR A 89 -26.30 4.71 -17.56
N LEU A 90 -25.15 5.06 -18.15
CA LEU A 90 -24.83 4.67 -19.54
C LEU A 90 -24.41 3.19 -19.64
N LYS A 91 -23.66 2.72 -18.67
CA LYS A 91 -23.16 1.33 -18.61
C LYS A 91 -23.99 0.45 -17.67
N SER A 92 -24.96 1.04 -16.94
CA SER A 92 -25.75 0.36 -15.90
C SER A 92 -24.85 -0.37 -14.88
N LEU A 93 -23.76 0.26 -14.48
CA LEU A 93 -22.80 -0.24 -13.52
C LEU A 93 -22.77 0.63 -12.27
N GLU A 94 -22.69 -0.01 -11.13
CA GLU A 94 -22.44 0.64 -9.85
C GLU A 94 -20.94 0.92 -9.74
N ILE A 95 -20.57 2.15 -9.34
CA ILE A 95 -19.20 2.57 -9.10
C ILE A 95 -19.02 2.64 -7.59
N GLU A 96 -18.22 1.74 -7.05
CA GLU A 96 -17.94 1.69 -5.62
C GLU A 96 -17.16 2.92 -5.16
N GLU A 97 -17.43 3.38 -3.94
CA GLU A 97 -16.70 4.45 -3.25
C GLU A 97 -15.33 4.02 -2.75
N LYS A 98 -15.03 2.74 -2.73
CA LYS A 98 -13.80 2.16 -2.20
C LYS A 98 -12.54 2.89 -2.68
N ILE A 99 -11.69 3.31 -1.74
CA ILE A 99 -10.40 3.92 -2.06
C ILE A 99 -9.42 2.83 -2.49
N ASN A 100 -9.00 2.86 -3.77
CA ASN A 100 -8.05 1.88 -4.29
C ASN A 100 -6.61 2.23 -3.93
N LYS A 101 -6.23 3.51 -4.06
CA LYS A 101 -4.88 4.00 -3.76
C LYS A 101 -4.90 5.44 -3.27
N ILE A 102 -3.91 5.77 -2.43
CA ILE A 102 -3.58 7.12 -2.01
C ILE A 102 -2.12 7.38 -2.38
N LYS A 103 -1.82 8.58 -2.87
CA LYS A 103 -0.45 9.07 -3.08
C LYS A 103 -0.32 10.52 -2.65
N TRP A 104 0.70 10.80 -1.88
CA TRP A 104 1.04 12.16 -1.48
C TRP A 104 1.75 12.88 -2.62
N CYS A 105 1.37 14.14 -2.85
CA CYS A 105 2.10 15.03 -3.73
C CYS A 105 3.25 15.70 -2.97
N GLU A 106 4.28 16.12 -3.71
CA GLU A 106 5.37 16.86 -3.12
C GLU A 106 4.89 18.18 -2.50
N ARG A 107 5.42 18.51 -1.32
CA ARG A 107 4.99 19.66 -0.56
C ARG A 107 5.60 20.93 -1.13
N GLN A 108 4.78 21.79 -1.74
CA GLN A 108 5.20 23.08 -2.29
C GLN A 108 4.96 24.27 -1.34
N ASN A 109 4.07 24.12 -0.37
CA ASN A 109 3.69 25.18 0.57
C ASN A 109 3.28 24.61 1.94
N SER A 110 2.67 25.40 2.81
CA SER A 110 2.21 24.96 4.14
C SER A 110 1.07 23.93 4.11
N ALA A 111 0.35 23.82 2.98
CA ALA A 111 -0.70 22.81 2.80
C ALA A 111 -0.13 21.48 2.32
N HIS A 112 -0.84 20.41 2.63
CA HIS A 112 -0.54 19.07 2.12
C HIS A 112 -1.48 18.74 0.96
N PHE A 113 -0.94 18.10 -0.07
CA PHE A 113 -1.72 17.62 -1.20
C PHE A 113 -1.61 16.12 -1.32
N LEU A 114 -2.72 15.46 -1.60
CA LEU A 114 -2.77 14.02 -1.85
C LEU A 114 -3.76 13.69 -2.95
N LEU A 115 -3.42 12.68 -3.73
CA LEU A 115 -4.28 12.04 -4.71
C LEU A 115 -4.96 10.83 -4.07
N THR A 116 -6.25 10.68 -4.32
CA THR A 116 -7.03 9.52 -3.94
C THR A 116 -7.79 9.01 -5.15
N THR A 117 -7.94 7.72 -5.28
CA THR A 117 -8.68 7.12 -6.39
C THR A 117 -9.64 6.04 -5.92
N ASN A 118 -10.83 6.03 -6.52
CA ASN A 118 -11.69 4.86 -6.56
C ASN A 118 -11.50 4.14 -7.91
N ASP A 119 -12.45 3.31 -8.33
CA ASP A 119 -12.36 2.56 -9.58
C ASP A 119 -12.30 3.43 -10.83
N LYS A 120 -12.89 4.63 -10.83
CA LYS A 120 -13.10 5.45 -12.03
C LYS A 120 -12.58 6.87 -11.95
N THR A 121 -12.43 7.40 -10.73
CA THR A 121 -12.21 8.84 -10.54
C THR A 121 -11.03 9.07 -9.59
N ILE A 122 -10.16 10.01 -9.97
CA ILE A 122 -9.05 10.46 -9.14
C ILE A 122 -9.37 11.85 -8.64
N LYS A 123 -9.14 12.12 -7.36
CA LYS A 123 -9.35 13.44 -6.75
C LYS A 123 -8.06 13.96 -6.12
N LEU A 124 -7.74 15.21 -6.38
CA LEU A 124 -6.66 15.93 -5.72
C LEU A 124 -7.23 16.70 -4.54
N TRP A 125 -6.78 16.37 -3.35
CA TRP A 125 -7.19 16.99 -2.11
C TRP A 125 -6.12 17.94 -1.59
N LYS A 126 -6.58 19.09 -1.05
CA LYS A 126 -5.75 20.03 -0.28
C LYS A 126 -6.15 19.95 1.18
N VAL A 127 -5.20 19.62 2.04
CA VAL A 127 -5.36 19.57 3.49
C VAL A 127 -4.53 20.67 4.12
N PHE A 128 -5.15 21.50 4.94
CA PHE A 128 -4.51 22.66 5.54
C PHE A 128 -5.18 23.04 6.86
N GLU A 129 -4.42 23.71 7.70
CA GLU A 129 -4.92 24.28 8.94
C GLU A 129 -5.62 25.62 8.67
N LYS A 130 -6.82 25.75 9.19
CA LYS A 130 -7.62 26.98 9.13
C LYS A 130 -7.75 27.56 10.53
N SER A 131 -7.22 28.77 10.71
CA SER A 131 -7.38 29.53 11.93
C SER A 131 -8.80 30.05 12.07
N LEU A 132 -9.50 29.62 13.09
CA LEU A 132 -10.79 30.15 13.48
C LEU A 132 -10.58 31.41 14.32
N ARG A 133 -11.30 32.48 13.95
CA ARG A 133 -11.31 33.74 14.70
C ARG A 133 -12.67 33.95 15.29
N LEU A 134 -12.69 34.13 16.62
CA LEU A 134 -13.88 34.58 17.30
C LEU A 134 -14.03 36.08 17.04
N VAL A 135 -15.08 36.47 16.33
CA VAL A 135 -15.55 37.84 16.28
C VAL A 135 -16.35 38.02 17.55
N SER A 136 -15.91 38.90 18.46
CA SER A 136 -16.47 39.04 19.81
C SER A 136 -18.00 38.98 19.80
N GLU A 137 -18.57 38.06 20.56
CA GLU A 137 -19.98 38.13 20.90
C GLU A 137 -20.21 39.49 21.54
N ASN A 138 -21.14 40.27 21.02
CA ASN A 138 -21.55 41.51 21.66
C ASN A 138 -22.08 41.14 23.05
N SER A 139 -21.21 41.22 24.06
CA SER A 139 -21.72 41.45 25.39
C SER A 139 -22.47 42.76 25.28
N VAL A 140 -23.78 42.67 25.21
CA VAL A 140 -24.68 43.82 25.26
C VAL A 140 -24.39 44.52 26.59
N SER A 141 -23.46 45.48 26.56
CA SER A 141 -23.38 46.46 27.63
C SER A 141 -24.72 47.18 27.63
N PRO A 142 -25.38 47.32 28.80
CA PRO A 142 -26.69 47.94 28.87
C PRO A 142 -26.69 49.44 28.55
N SER A 143 -25.56 49.98 28.15
CA SER A 143 -25.45 51.38 27.66
C SER A 143 -25.44 51.37 26.15
N LEU A 144 -26.55 51.79 25.55
CA LEU A 144 -26.65 52.11 24.12
C LEU A 144 -25.47 52.99 23.69
N PRO A 145 -24.69 52.64 22.66
CA PRO A 145 -23.70 53.52 22.10
C PRO A 145 -24.41 54.74 21.53
N SER A 146 -23.92 55.94 21.89
CA SER A 146 -24.42 57.17 21.31
C SER A 146 -24.36 57.11 19.79
N ALA A 147 -25.45 57.53 19.13
CA ALA A 147 -25.59 57.51 17.67
C ALA A 147 -24.36 58.14 16.99
N GLY A 148 -23.57 57.35 16.27
CA GLY A 148 -22.40 57.81 15.49
C GLY A 148 -21.11 57.04 15.68
N GLN A 149 -20.98 56.14 16.70
CA GLN A 149 -19.81 55.28 16.84
C GLN A 149 -20.01 53.90 16.23
N ILE A 150 -19.36 53.65 15.08
CA ILE A 150 -19.26 52.30 14.53
C ILE A 150 -18.19 51.56 15.32
N TYR A 151 -18.58 50.54 16.08
CA TYR A 151 -17.68 49.66 16.76
C TYR A 151 -17.29 48.51 15.83
N ILE A 152 -16.02 48.46 15.42
CA ILE A 152 -15.49 47.34 14.65
C ILE A 152 -15.04 46.28 15.64
N PRO A 153 -15.70 45.09 15.65
CA PRO A 153 -15.31 44.03 16.58
C PRO A 153 -13.89 43.53 16.24
N LYS A 154 -13.07 43.37 17.29
CA LYS A 154 -11.75 42.79 17.15
C LYS A 154 -11.88 41.26 17.08
N ALA A 155 -11.41 40.69 15.99
CA ALA A 155 -11.31 39.25 15.87
C ALA A 155 -10.12 38.73 16.68
N SER A 156 -10.35 37.85 17.65
CA SER A 156 -9.33 37.12 18.39
C SER A 156 -9.15 35.70 17.83
N HIS A 157 -7.93 35.20 17.87
CA HIS A 157 -7.70 33.78 17.53
C HIS A 157 -8.42 32.89 18.54
N HIS A 158 -9.24 31.98 18.09
CA HIS A 158 -10.01 31.08 18.94
C HIS A 158 -9.44 29.67 18.91
N ASP A 159 -9.31 29.07 17.72
CA ASP A 159 -8.86 27.70 17.55
C ASP A 159 -8.29 27.48 16.14
N THR A 160 -7.67 26.34 15.92
CA THR A 160 -7.18 25.91 14.60
C THR A 160 -7.86 24.59 14.24
N THR A 161 -8.52 24.54 13.09
CA THR A 161 -9.14 23.33 12.57
C THR A 161 -8.46 22.87 11.28
N VAL A 162 -8.32 21.59 11.12
CA VAL A 162 -7.82 20.99 9.87
C VAL A 162 -8.98 20.85 8.90
N THR A 163 -8.76 21.28 7.68
CA THR A 163 -9.78 21.25 6.62
C THR A 163 -9.22 20.56 5.38
N ALA A 164 -9.98 19.60 4.85
CA ALA A 164 -9.70 18.96 3.56
C ALA A 164 -10.68 19.49 2.52
N VAL A 165 -10.16 19.92 1.35
CA VAL A 165 -10.96 20.47 0.25
C VAL A 165 -10.54 19.82 -1.06
N PRO A 166 -11.49 19.31 -1.87
CA PRO A 166 -11.18 18.81 -3.21
C PRO A 166 -10.76 19.97 -4.10
N ARG A 167 -9.63 19.84 -4.78
CA ARG A 167 -9.07 20.87 -5.68
C ARG A 167 -9.35 20.56 -7.13
N ARG A 168 -9.21 19.31 -7.53
CA ARG A 168 -9.38 18.81 -8.88
C ARG A 168 -10.03 17.43 -8.85
N THR A 169 -10.77 17.13 -9.89
CA THR A 169 -11.33 15.80 -10.14
C THR A 169 -10.91 15.38 -11.54
N PHE A 170 -10.25 14.26 -11.66
CA PHE A 170 -9.80 13.66 -12.90
C PHE A 170 -10.67 12.45 -13.19
N ALA A 171 -11.53 12.57 -14.18
CA ALA A 171 -12.55 11.57 -14.49
C ALA A 171 -12.60 11.25 -15.98
N ASN A 172 -13.40 10.26 -16.38
CA ASN A 172 -13.72 9.91 -17.77
C ASN A 172 -12.54 9.43 -18.64
N ALA A 173 -11.41 9.05 -18.04
CA ALA A 173 -10.25 8.56 -18.78
C ALA A 173 -10.08 7.04 -18.73
N HIS A 174 -10.60 6.39 -17.70
CA HIS A 174 -10.43 4.96 -17.46
C HIS A 174 -11.71 4.15 -17.70
N ALA A 175 -11.62 3.18 -18.62
CA ALA A 175 -12.71 2.25 -18.90
C ALA A 175 -12.77 1.11 -17.87
N TYR A 176 -11.62 0.72 -17.32
CA TYR A 176 -11.45 -0.32 -16.31
C TYR A 176 -11.10 0.29 -14.95
N HIS A 177 -11.03 -0.55 -13.91
CA HIS A 177 -10.74 -0.10 -12.55
C HIS A 177 -9.31 0.41 -12.43
N ILE A 178 -9.14 1.58 -11.86
CA ILE A 178 -7.82 2.16 -11.58
C ILE A 178 -7.16 1.35 -10.47
N ASN A 179 -6.04 0.73 -10.78
CA ASN A 179 -5.26 -0.09 -9.84
C ASN A 179 -4.06 0.65 -9.26
N SER A 180 -3.54 1.66 -9.94
CA SER A 180 -2.32 2.35 -9.53
C SER A 180 -2.38 3.83 -9.83
N ILE A 181 -1.81 4.63 -8.95
CA ILE A 181 -1.47 6.02 -9.15
C ILE A 181 -0.04 6.25 -8.64
N SER A 182 0.74 7.06 -9.33
CA SER A 182 2.10 7.41 -8.92
C SER A 182 2.42 8.85 -9.30
N THR A 183 2.86 9.64 -8.33
CA THR A 183 3.32 11.02 -8.55
C THR A 183 4.72 10.99 -9.15
N ASN A 184 4.98 11.90 -10.06
CA ASN A 184 6.29 12.05 -10.69
C ASN A 184 7.22 12.90 -9.84
N SER A 185 8.53 12.71 -10.02
CA SER A 185 9.58 13.50 -9.37
C SER A 185 9.69 14.94 -9.87
N ASP A 186 8.95 15.32 -10.92
CA ASP A 186 8.83 16.71 -11.38
C ASP A 186 7.91 17.57 -10.50
N GLY A 187 7.10 16.93 -9.64
CA GLY A 187 6.12 17.60 -8.78
C GLY A 187 4.92 18.21 -9.54
N GLU A 188 4.81 17.99 -10.87
CA GLU A 188 3.77 18.55 -11.74
C GLU A 188 2.87 17.50 -12.36
N THR A 189 3.39 16.29 -12.60
CA THR A 189 2.68 15.23 -13.29
C THR A 189 2.47 14.00 -12.41
N TYR A 190 1.53 13.16 -12.79
CA TYR A 190 1.32 11.84 -12.21
C TYR A 190 0.78 10.87 -13.25
N LEU A 191 0.99 9.58 -13.05
CA LEU A 191 0.38 8.53 -13.85
C LEU A 191 -0.78 7.87 -13.10
N SER A 192 -1.76 7.37 -13.87
CA SER A 192 -2.78 6.45 -13.41
C SER A 192 -2.87 5.26 -14.36
N ALA A 193 -3.02 4.08 -13.80
CA ALA A 193 -3.10 2.83 -14.57
C ALA A 193 -4.41 2.11 -14.27
N ASP A 194 -5.03 1.59 -15.33
CA ASP A 194 -6.05 0.56 -15.26
C ASP A 194 -5.51 -0.75 -15.86
N ASP A 195 -6.36 -1.74 -16.05
CA ASP A 195 -5.95 -3.06 -16.55
C ASP A 195 -5.32 -3.01 -17.96
N LEU A 196 -5.65 -2.01 -18.78
CA LEU A 196 -5.24 -1.97 -20.19
C LEU A 196 -4.49 -0.70 -20.59
N ARG A 197 -4.57 0.37 -19.80
CA ARG A 197 -4.02 1.68 -20.15
C ARG A 197 -3.30 2.35 -19.00
N ILE A 198 -2.27 3.14 -19.34
CA ILE A 198 -1.63 4.08 -18.43
C ILE A 198 -1.79 5.47 -19.02
N ASN A 199 -2.34 6.37 -18.22
CA ASN A 199 -2.54 7.78 -18.57
C ASN A 199 -1.62 8.66 -17.75
N LEU A 200 -1.02 9.65 -18.41
CA LEU A 200 -0.26 10.72 -17.81
C LEU A 200 -1.16 11.94 -17.65
N TRP A 201 -1.09 12.57 -16.48
CA TRP A 201 -1.87 13.74 -16.11
C TRP A 201 -0.98 14.87 -15.63
N ASN A 202 -1.43 16.10 -15.79
CA ASN A 202 -0.88 17.25 -15.09
C ASN A 202 -1.78 17.57 -13.87
N LEU A 203 -1.17 17.82 -12.70
CA LEU A 203 -1.88 18.09 -11.44
C LEU A 203 -2.77 19.35 -11.51
N ASP A 204 -2.43 20.29 -12.38
CA ASP A 204 -3.19 21.54 -12.54
C ASP A 204 -4.25 21.48 -13.65
N ILE A 205 -4.20 20.46 -14.52
CA ILE A 205 -5.08 20.33 -15.68
C ILE A 205 -5.89 19.04 -15.57
N SER A 206 -7.16 19.15 -15.21
CA SER A 206 -8.00 17.98 -14.93
C SER A 206 -8.82 17.46 -16.11
N ASP A 207 -8.90 18.19 -17.18
CA ASP A 207 -9.70 17.88 -18.38
C ASP A 207 -8.89 17.23 -19.50
N GLN A 208 -7.58 17.03 -19.31
CA GLN A 208 -6.70 16.43 -20.30
C GLN A 208 -5.85 15.33 -19.69
N SER A 209 -5.79 14.20 -20.37
CA SER A 209 -4.87 13.11 -20.10
C SER A 209 -4.19 12.62 -21.36
N PHE A 210 -2.98 12.12 -21.23
CA PHE A 210 -2.23 11.54 -22.34
C PHE A 210 -2.09 10.03 -22.11
N ASN A 211 -2.57 9.24 -23.06
CA ASN A 211 -2.35 7.80 -23.01
C ASN A 211 -0.88 7.52 -23.39
N ILE A 212 -0.11 6.97 -22.44
CA ILE A 212 1.32 6.65 -22.61
C ILE A 212 1.58 5.16 -22.77
N VAL A 213 0.63 4.29 -22.38
CA VAL A 213 0.64 2.84 -22.60
C VAL A 213 -0.76 2.38 -22.96
N ASP A 214 -0.89 1.60 -24.02
CA ASP A 214 -2.15 0.97 -24.43
C ASP A 214 -1.88 -0.48 -24.84
N VAL A 215 -2.19 -1.44 -23.96
CA VAL A 215 -2.04 -2.88 -24.22
C VAL A 215 -3.34 -3.49 -24.73
N LYS A 216 -4.38 -2.69 -24.94
CA LYS A 216 -5.68 -3.17 -25.44
C LYS A 216 -5.56 -3.66 -26.88
N PRO A 217 -5.81 -4.97 -27.17
CA PRO A 217 -5.79 -5.48 -28.52
C PRO A 217 -6.99 -4.97 -29.33
N ALA A 218 -6.91 -5.02 -30.65
CA ALA A 218 -8.03 -4.69 -31.53
C ALA A 218 -9.23 -5.65 -31.31
N ASN A 219 -8.95 -6.93 -31.10
CA ASN A 219 -9.94 -7.93 -30.69
C ASN A 219 -9.68 -8.35 -29.25
N MET A 220 -10.66 -8.16 -28.35
CA MET A 220 -10.55 -8.52 -26.93
C MET A 220 -10.32 -10.01 -26.67
N GLU A 221 -10.65 -10.89 -27.64
CA GLU A 221 -10.33 -12.32 -27.54
C GLU A 221 -8.82 -12.60 -27.63
N GLU A 222 -8.04 -11.67 -28.15
CA GLU A 222 -6.58 -11.73 -28.24
C GLU A 222 -5.87 -11.15 -27.01
N LEU A 223 -6.64 -10.72 -26.01
CA LEU A 223 -6.06 -10.18 -24.77
C LEU A 223 -5.24 -11.27 -24.05
N THR A 224 -3.96 -11.01 -23.86
CA THR A 224 -3.03 -11.97 -23.27
C THR A 224 -2.51 -11.53 -21.89
N GLU A 225 -2.51 -10.24 -21.60
CA GLU A 225 -1.98 -9.70 -20.35
C GLU A 225 -2.75 -8.44 -19.93
N VAL A 226 -2.77 -8.16 -18.63
CA VAL A 226 -3.30 -6.92 -18.06
C VAL A 226 -2.22 -6.24 -17.21
N ILE A 227 -2.32 -4.91 -17.09
CA ILE A 227 -1.46 -4.11 -16.25
C ILE A 227 -1.92 -4.27 -14.80
N THR A 228 -1.01 -4.62 -13.90
CA THR A 228 -1.35 -4.91 -12.50
C THR A 228 -0.87 -3.85 -11.53
N ALA A 229 0.25 -3.18 -11.83
CA ALA A 229 0.77 -2.04 -11.05
C ALA A 229 1.63 -1.14 -11.93
N ALA A 230 1.77 0.13 -11.55
CA ALA A 230 2.64 1.08 -12.25
C ALA A 230 3.21 2.11 -11.27
N GLU A 231 4.48 2.51 -11.47
CA GLU A 231 5.16 3.46 -10.62
C GLU A 231 6.19 4.30 -11.40
N PHE A 232 6.27 5.61 -11.11
CA PHE A 232 7.34 6.47 -11.61
C PHE A 232 8.66 6.18 -10.91
N HIS A 233 9.75 6.39 -11.64
CA HIS A 233 11.09 6.37 -11.07
C HIS A 233 11.28 7.54 -10.09
N PRO A 234 11.88 7.32 -8.89
CA PRO A 234 11.94 8.33 -7.84
C PRO A 234 12.74 9.60 -8.22
N TYR A 235 13.64 9.53 -9.18
CA TYR A 235 14.49 10.67 -9.58
C TYR A 235 14.41 11.02 -11.07
N HIS A 236 14.13 10.04 -11.94
CA HIS A 236 14.07 10.26 -13.37
C HIS A 236 12.65 10.48 -13.83
N CYS A 237 12.23 11.74 -13.96
CA CYS A 237 10.86 12.13 -14.28
C CYS A 237 10.32 11.56 -15.61
N ASN A 238 11.19 11.11 -16.51
CA ASN A 238 10.80 10.52 -17.78
C ASN A 238 10.68 8.99 -17.74
N MET A 239 11.07 8.36 -16.64
CA MET A 239 11.07 6.91 -16.53
C MET A 239 9.98 6.43 -15.59
N PHE A 240 9.29 5.38 -16.01
CA PHE A 240 8.32 4.66 -15.18
C PHE A 240 8.37 3.17 -15.50
N MET A 241 7.86 2.36 -14.60
CA MET A 241 7.68 0.93 -14.80
C MET A 241 6.22 0.55 -14.65
N TYR A 242 5.86 -0.55 -15.26
CA TYR A 242 4.59 -1.22 -15.00
C TYR A 242 4.75 -2.73 -15.06
N SER A 243 3.92 -3.42 -14.31
CA SER A 243 3.91 -4.87 -14.22
C SER A 243 2.68 -5.47 -14.90
N SER A 244 2.79 -6.74 -15.22
CA SER A 244 1.78 -7.47 -15.98
C SER A 244 1.34 -8.74 -15.24
N SER A 245 0.14 -9.20 -15.57
CA SER A 245 -0.40 -10.47 -15.12
C SER A 245 0.38 -11.69 -15.61
N LYS A 246 1.27 -11.54 -16.60
CA LYS A 246 2.20 -12.58 -17.06
C LYS A 246 3.45 -12.75 -16.22
N GLY A 247 3.66 -11.88 -15.21
CA GLY A 247 4.86 -11.93 -14.39
C GLY A 247 6.04 -11.14 -14.96
N SER A 248 5.84 -10.30 -15.96
CA SER A 248 6.84 -9.41 -16.53
C SER A 248 6.72 -7.99 -15.96
N ILE A 249 7.85 -7.29 -15.87
CA ILE A 249 7.94 -5.87 -15.55
C ILE A 249 8.52 -5.16 -16.77
N LYS A 250 7.91 -4.05 -17.14
CA LYS A 250 8.34 -3.22 -18.27
C LYS A 250 8.79 -1.86 -17.75
N LEU A 251 10.05 -1.53 -17.98
CA LEU A 251 10.64 -0.23 -17.68
C LEU A 251 10.75 0.59 -18.96
N THR A 252 10.19 1.80 -18.95
CA THR A 252 10.01 2.63 -20.13
C THR A 252 10.54 4.04 -19.93
N ASP A 253 10.91 4.70 -21.04
CA ASP A 253 11.27 6.12 -21.08
C ASP A 253 10.29 6.85 -22.00
N MET A 254 9.58 7.85 -21.47
CA MET A 254 8.58 8.66 -22.20
C MET A 254 9.17 9.50 -23.34
N ARG A 255 10.51 9.63 -23.39
CA ARG A 255 11.21 10.37 -24.46
C ARG A 255 11.38 9.58 -25.75
N GLU A 256 11.27 8.25 -25.67
CA GLU A 256 11.53 7.38 -26.83
C GLU A 256 10.34 7.30 -27.79
N SER A 257 9.13 7.28 -27.26
CA SER A 257 7.90 7.14 -28.05
C SER A 257 6.70 7.73 -27.31
N ALA A 258 5.70 8.19 -28.04
CA ALA A 258 4.42 8.64 -27.48
C ALA A 258 3.67 7.49 -26.78
N LEU A 259 3.68 6.29 -27.36
CA LEU A 259 3.28 5.06 -26.70
C LEU A 259 4.54 4.31 -26.25
N CYS A 260 4.69 4.12 -24.95
CA CYS A 260 5.93 3.65 -24.34
C CYS A 260 6.05 2.11 -24.28
N ASP A 261 5.00 1.39 -24.64
CA ASP A 261 4.93 -0.08 -24.55
C ASP A 261 5.86 -0.80 -25.53
N GLN A 262 6.16 -0.20 -26.70
CA GLN A 262 6.87 -0.87 -27.81
C GLN A 262 8.39 -0.98 -27.58
N ARG A 263 8.99 -0.13 -26.75
CA ARG A 263 10.44 -0.06 -26.53
C ARG A 263 10.83 -0.24 -25.06
N ALA A 264 9.95 -0.86 -24.30
CA ALA A 264 10.20 -1.12 -22.90
C ALA A 264 11.33 -2.13 -22.70
N LYS A 265 12.16 -1.89 -21.69
CA LYS A 265 13.08 -2.91 -21.17
C LYS A 265 12.26 -3.90 -20.35
N VAL A 266 12.30 -5.19 -20.71
CA VAL A 266 11.49 -6.22 -20.10
C VAL A 266 12.31 -7.03 -19.09
N PHE A 267 11.81 -7.15 -17.86
CA PHE A 267 12.34 -8.01 -16.82
C PHE A 267 11.39 -9.20 -16.69
N GLU A 268 11.87 -10.35 -17.04
CA GLU A 268 11.09 -11.58 -17.07
C GLU A 268 12.00 -12.76 -16.73
N GLU A 269 11.48 -13.68 -15.93
CA GLU A 269 12.17 -14.93 -15.65
C GLU A 269 11.74 -15.97 -16.71
N PRO A 270 12.69 -16.62 -17.38
CA PRO A 270 12.35 -17.61 -18.40
C PRO A 270 11.57 -18.77 -17.78
N GLU A 271 10.38 -19.01 -18.31
CA GLU A 271 9.55 -20.14 -17.88
C GLU A 271 10.26 -21.48 -18.16
N ASN A 272 10.25 -22.37 -17.17
CA ASN A 272 10.66 -23.73 -17.37
C ASN A 272 9.45 -24.57 -17.86
N PRO A 273 9.43 -25.04 -19.12
CA PRO A 273 8.30 -25.79 -19.66
C PRO A 273 7.96 -27.07 -18.86
N ALA A 274 8.95 -27.64 -18.15
CA ALA A 274 8.76 -28.86 -17.37
C ALA A 274 7.95 -28.66 -16.07
N THR A 275 7.86 -27.42 -15.59
CA THR A 275 7.13 -27.07 -14.34
C THR A 275 5.83 -26.32 -14.59
N ARG A 276 5.43 -26.15 -15.85
CA ARG A 276 4.21 -25.43 -16.22
C ARG A 276 2.98 -26.20 -15.77
N SER A 277 2.14 -25.53 -14.99
CA SER A 277 0.86 -26.04 -14.49
C SER A 277 -0.27 -25.06 -14.86
N PHE A 278 -1.52 -25.45 -14.66
CA PHE A 278 -2.67 -24.55 -14.83
C PHE A 278 -2.53 -23.26 -14.00
N PHE A 279 -1.96 -23.37 -12.82
CA PHE A 279 -1.80 -22.24 -11.91
C PHE A 279 -0.59 -21.36 -12.22
N SER A 280 0.32 -21.77 -13.10
CA SER A 280 1.60 -21.05 -13.33
C SER A 280 1.38 -19.60 -13.73
N GLU A 281 0.44 -19.31 -14.62
CA GLU A 281 0.12 -17.96 -15.05
C GLU A 281 -0.53 -17.13 -13.92
N ILE A 282 -1.36 -17.75 -13.10
CA ILE A 282 -2.05 -17.07 -11.97
C ILE A 282 -1.04 -16.69 -10.87
N ILE A 283 -0.17 -17.64 -10.49
CA ILE A 283 0.81 -17.40 -9.41
C ILE A 283 1.98 -16.52 -9.83
N SER A 284 2.27 -16.41 -11.15
CA SER A 284 3.31 -15.52 -11.66
C SER A 284 2.83 -14.07 -11.80
N SER A 285 1.51 -13.83 -11.80
CA SER A 285 0.94 -12.50 -11.88
C SER A 285 1.52 -11.60 -10.77
N ILE A 286 2.06 -10.45 -11.18
CA ILE A 286 2.66 -9.50 -10.23
C ILE A 286 1.55 -8.67 -9.61
N SER A 287 1.45 -8.65 -8.30
CA SER A 287 0.45 -7.88 -7.55
C SER A 287 0.89 -6.45 -7.25
N ASP A 288 2.19 -6.21 -7.08
CA ASP A 288 2.74 -4.87 -6.79
C ASP A 288 4.21 -4.77 -7.23
N VAL A 289 4.64 -3.57 -7.60
CA VAL A 289 6.04 -3.23 -7.92
C VAL A 289 6.44 -1.92 -7.27
N LYS A 290 7.69 -1.86 -6.78
CA LYS A 290 8.25 -0.67 -6.14
C LYS A 290 9.69 -0.44 -6.60
N PHE A 291 10.06 0.82 -6.82
CA PHE A 291 11.46 1.20 -6.90
C PHE A 291 12.08 1.27 -5.51
N SER A 292 13.36 0.92 -5.42
CA SER A 292 14.18 1.31 -4.27
C SER A 292 14.33 2.84 -4.22
N GLN A 293 14.61 3.38 -3.04
CA GLN A 293 14.75 4.83 -2.88
C GLN A 293 15.85 5.42 -3.76
N ASP A 294 16.93 4.68 -4.04
CA ASP A 294 18.00 5.08 -4.97
C ASP A 294 17.65 4.88 -6.46
N GLY A 295 16.49 4.31 -6.76
CA GLY A 295 16.03 4.04 -8.13
C GLY A 295 16.75 2.91 -8.85
N ARG A 296 17.69 2.22 -8.20
CA ARG A 296 18.50 1.18 -8.85
C ARG A 296 17.83 -0.20 -8.88
N TYR A 297 17.06 -0.52 -7.85
CA TYR A 297 16.44 -1.81 -7.74
C TYR A 297 14.92 -1.72 -7.90
N ILE A 298 14.33 -2.79 -8.43
CA ILE A 298 12.90 -2.99 -8.53
C ILE A 298 12.54 -4.17 -7.64
N LEU A 299 11.58 -3.98 -6.77
CA LEU A 299 10.95 -5.03 -5.98
C LEU A 299 9.63 -5.39 -6.63
N SER A 300 9.41 -6.65 -6.89
CA SER A 300 8.13 -7.17 -7.38
C SER A 300 7.59 -8.23 -6.44
N ARG A 301 6.27 -8.24 -6.25
CA ARG A 301 5.54 -9.25 -5.50
C ARG A 301 4.71 -10.07 -6.47
N ASP A 302 4.92 -11.38 -6.51
CA ASP A 302 4.00 -12.34 -7.10
C ASP A 302 3.23 -13.08 -5.98
N TYR A 303 2.38 -14.04 -6.30
CA TYR A 303 1.61 -14.73 -5.28
C TYR A 303 2.46 -15.52 -4.30
N LEU A 304 3.56 -16.13 -4.76
CA LEU A 304 4.40 -17.01 -3.94
C LEU A 304 5.54 -16.29 -3.25
N GLY A 305 6.03 -15.16 -3.78
CA GLY A 305 7.22 -14.54 -3.23
C GLY A 305 7.52 -13.13 -3.69
N LEU A 306 8.71 -12.67 -3.35
CA LEU A 306 9.29 -11.40 -3.75
C LEU A 306 10.46 -11.64 -4.67
N LYS A 307 10.64 -10.77 -5.66
CA LYS A 307 11.82 -10.74 -6.53
C LYS A 307 12.42 -9.35 -6.54
N ILE A 308 13.74 -9.29 -6.42
CA ILE A 308 14.51 -8.05 -6.50
C ILE A 308 15.28 -8.07 -7.80
N TRP A 309 15.13 -7.01 -8.59
CA TRP A 309 15.77 -6.84 -9.88
C TRP A 309 16.71 -5.63 -9.86
N ASP A 310 17.82 -5.69 -10.57
CA ASP A 310 18.67 -4.52 -10.86
C ASP A 310 18.24 -3.95 -12.22
N ILE A 311 17.94 -2.65 -12.31
CA ILE A 311 17.51 -2.00 -13.56
C ILE A 311 18.50 -2.19 -14.71
N ASN A 312 19.77 -2.49 -14.40
CA ASN A 312 20.80 -2.76 -15.40
C ASN A 312 20.87 -4.23 -15.83
N MET A 313 20.20 -5.15 -15.11
CA MET A 313 20.23 -6.58 -15.38
C MET A 313 18.81 -7.15 -15.47
N ASP A 314 18.33 -7.31 -16.68
CA ASP A 314 16.95 -7.74 -17.00
C ASP A 314 16.78 -9.26 -17.14
N SER A 315 17.87 -10.01 -17.32
CA SER A 315 17.82 -11.44 -17.66
C SER A 315 17.41 -12.35 -16.50
N LYS A 316 17.59 -11.91 -15.24
CA LYS A 316 17.22 -12.65 -14.04
C LYS A 316 17.13 -11.73 -12.84
N PRO A 317 16.31 -12.07 -11.82
CA PRO A 317 16.31 -11.35 -10.56
C PRO A 317 17.67 -11.52 -9.84
N VAL A 318 18.06 -10.48 -9.10
CA VAL A 318 19.25 -10.51 -8.21
C VAL A 318 18.99 -11.43 -7.03
N GLN A 319 17.74 -11.39 -6.50
CA GLN A 319 17.31 -12.19 -5.38
C GLN A 319 15.85 -12.60 -5.54
N THR A 320 15.54 -13.84 -5.13
CA THR A 320 14.17 -14.36 -5.03
C THR A 320 13.94 -14.83 -3.60
N ILE A 321 12.87 -14.35 -2.97
CA ILE A 321 12.50 -14.65 -1.60
C ILE A 321 11.13 -15.34 -1.62
N GLN A 322 11.05 -16.58 -1.13
CA GLN A 322 9.81 -17.33 -1.05
C GLN A 322 9.06 -17.02 0.24
N ILE A 323 7.78 -16.65 0.12
CA ILE A 323 6.88 -16.37 1.25
C ILE A 323 5.83 -17.48 1.39
N HIS A 324 5.17 -17.81 0.32
CA HIS A 324 4.04 -18.74 0.28
C HIS A 324 4.39 -20.09 -0.34
N ASP A 325 5.64 -20.53 -0.30
CA ASP A 325 6.04 -21.83 -0.88
C ASP A 325 5.28 -23.01 -0.27
N ILE A 326 4.93 -22.92 1.01
CA ILE A 326 4.08 -23.91 1.70
C ILE A 326 2.67 -24.04 1.11
N LEU A 327 2.18 -23.04 0.36
CA LEU A 327 0.86 -23.03 -0.26
C LEU A 327 0.82 -23.70 -1.64
N ARG A 328 1.96 -24.09 -2.22
CA ARG A 328 2.02 -24.73 -3.55
C ARG A 328 1.15 -25.97 -3.66
N ASN A 329 1.00 -26.72 -2.57
CA ASN A 329 0.20 -27.94 -2.54
C ASN A 329 -1.31 -27.68 -2.35
N ARG A 330 -1.73 -26.43 -2.11
CA ARG A 330 -3.10 -26.02 -1.83
C ARG A 330 -3.67 -25.04 -2.85
N LEU A 331 -3.02 -24.90 -4.01
CA LEU A 331 -3.45 -23.93 -5.03
C LEU A 331 -4.86 -24.17 -5.54
N CYS A 332 -5.33 -25.44 -5.57
CA CYS A 332 -6.72 -25.75 -5.92
C CYS A 332 -7.71 -25.15 -4.91
N ASP A 333 -7.48 -25.40 -3.61
CA ASP A 333 -8.34 -24.87 -2.55
C ASP A 333 -8.35 -23.33 -2.53
N LEU A 334 -7.18 -22.72 -2.78
CA LEU A 334 -7.01 -21.27 -2.83
C LEU A 334 -7.71 -20.67 -4.07
N TYR A 335 -7.74 -21.40 -5.17
CA TYR A 335 -8.46 -20.99 -6.36
C TYR A 335 -9.98 -21.09 -6.16
N GLU A 336 -10.49 -22.17 -5.56
CA GLU A 336 -11.92 -22.36 -5.26
C GLU A 336 -12.47 -21.31 -4.29
N ASN A 337 -11.62 -20.76 -3.41
CA ASN A 337 -11.99 -19.73 -2.44
C ASN A 337 -11.56 -18.32 -2.86
N ASP A 338 -11.16 -18.10 -4.11
CA ASP A 338 -10.68 -16.83 -4.67
C ASP A 338 -9.44 -16.22 -3.98
N CYS A 339 -8.85 -16.89 -3.00
CA CYS A 339 -7.69 -16.41 -2.25
C CYS A 339 -6.42 -16.28 -3.12
N ILE A 340 -6.32 -17.10 -4.19
CA ILE A 340 -5.18 -17.05 -5.12
C ILE A 340 -5.05 -15.71 -5.85
N PHE A 341 -6.13 -14.91 -5.89
CA PHE A 341 -6.19 -13.59 -6.52
C PHE A 341 -5.88 -12.45 -5.57
N ASP A 342 -5.52 -12.74 -4.31
CA ASP A 342 -5.16 -11.72 -3.33
C ASP A 342 -3.92 -10.94 -3.77
N LYS A 343 -4.05 -9.60 -3.84
CA LYS A 343 -2.99 -8.71 -4.29
C LYS A 343 -2.23 -8.16 -3.08
N PHE A 344 -1.18 -8.86 -2.68
CA PHE A 344 -0.29 -8.40 -1.61
C PHE A 344 0.63 -7.28 -2.12
N GLU A 345 0.78 -6.22 -1.33
CA GLU A 345 1.73 -5.14 -1.58
C GLU A 345 3.13 -5.49 -1.06
N CYS A 346 4.12 -4.77 -1.57
CA CYS A 346 5.50 -4.85 -1.13
C CYS A 346 6.12 -3.46 -0.97
N ASN A 347 7.11 -3.33 -0.09
CA ASN A 347 7.80 -2.07 0.15
C ASN A 347 9.28 -2.32 0.43
N PHE A 348 10.12 -1.37 0.01
CA PHE A 348 11.50 -1.27 0.51
C PHE A 348 11.53 -0.50 1.83
N SER A 349 12.53 -0.81 2.66
CA SER A 349 12.94 0.07 3.77
C SER A 349 13.53 1.38 3.25
N ALA A 350 13.59 2.39 4.12
CA ALA A 350 14.15 3.69 3.78
C ALA A 350 15.62 3.62 3.31
N ASP A 351 16.40 2.69 3.86
CA ASP A 351 17.80 2.45 3.50
C ASP A 351 17.98 1.46 2.33
N GLY A 352 16.88 0.88 1.82
CA GLY A 352 16.89 -0.11 0.73
C GLY A 352 17.50 -1.46 1.10
N ASN A 353 17.77 -1.72 2.39
CA ASN A 353 18.40 -2.97 2.84
C ASN A 353 17.40 -4.05 3.23
N SER A 354 16.17 -3.66 3.50
CA SER A 354 15.10 -4.59 3.89
C SER A 354 13.89 -4.45 2.96
N VAL A 355 13.11 -5.51 2.86
CA VAL A 355 11.86 -5.56 2.11
C VAL A 355 10.73 -6.10 2.98
N LEU A 356 9.55 -5.55 2.78
CA LEU A 356 8.34 -5.85 3.54
C LEU A 356 7.26 -6.39 2.62
N SER A 357 6.53 -7.40 3.06
CA SER A 357 5.28 -7.81 2.43
C SER A 357 4.34 -8.48 3.43
N GLY A 358 3.05 -8.33 3.20
CA GLY A 358 2.02 -8.98 3.97
C GLY A 358 1.77 -10.44 3.57
N SER A 359 1.01 -11.14 4.40
CA SER A 359 0.63 -12.53 4.24
C SER A 359 -0.71 -12.81 4.91
N TYR A 360 -1.10 -14.07 4.98
CA TYR A 360 -2.30 -14.56 5.66
C TYR A 360 -2.14 -14.64 7.20
N SER A 361 -3.22 -14.91 7.91
CA SER A 361 -3.28 -14.98 9.39
C SER A 361 -2.84 -13.68 10.08
N ASN A 362 -3.08 -12.51 9.43
CA ASN A 362 -2.61 -11.20 9.89
C ASN A 362 -1.09 -11.16 10.13
N THR A 363 -0.33 -11.91 9.34
CA THR A 363 1.14 -11.94 9.43
C THR A 363 1.75 -11.08 8.32
N PHE A 364 2.86 -10.44 8.63
CA PHE A 364 3.72 -9.79 7.65
C PHE A 364 5.17 -10.16 7.89
N HIS A 365 5.97 -10.06 6.83
CA HIS A 365 7.35 -10.50 6.83
C HIS A 365 8.27 -9.35 6.44
N ILE A 366 9.37 -9.24 7.16
CA ILE A 366 10.47 -8.34 6.86
C ILE A 366 11.68 -9.21 6.55
N PHE A 367 12.22 -9.07 5.35
CA PHE A 367 13.40 -9.77 4.89
C PHE A 367 14.54 -8.79 4.69
N ASP A 368 15.76 -9.22 4.99
CA ASP A 368 16.94 -8.58 4.46
C ASP A 368 16.99 -8.73 2.94
N ARG A 369 17.45 -7.71 2.21
CA ARG A 369 17.58 -7.72 0.75
C ARG A 369 18.37 -8.91 0.23
N GLU A 370 19.33 -9.42 0.99
CA GLU A 370 20.06 -10.63 0.66
C GLU A 370 19.28 -11.93 0.95
N GLY A 371 18.13 -11.86 1.58
CA GLY A 371 17.27 -13.00 1.92
C GLY A 371 17.83 -13.91 3.02
N LYS A 372 18.79 -13.43 3.81
CA LYS A 372 19.44 -14.20 4.87
C LYS A 372 18.65 -14.21 6.17
N THR A 373 17.97 -13.12 6.47
CA THR A 373 17.18 -12.96 7.70
C THR A 373 15.71 -12.78 7.34
N ASN A 374 14.84 -13.35 8.16
CA ASN A 374 13.40 -13.25 8.07
C ASN A 374 12.82 -12.94 9.44
N THR A 375 12.17 -11.81 9.57
CA THR A 375 11.40 -11.43 10.74
C THR A 375 9.92 -11.53 10.40
N SER A 376 9.21 -12.44 11.07
CA SER A 376 7.77 -12.62 10.91
C SER A 376 7.05 -12.06 12.11
N LEU A 377 6.11 -11.12 11.88
CA LEU A 377 5.34 -10.44 12.91
C LEU A 377 3.84 -10.60 12.64
N GLN A 378 3.05 -10.61 13.69
CA GLN A 378 1.60 -10.74 13.59
C GLN A 378 0.91 -9.48 14.10
N ALA A 379 0.00 -8.93 13.30
CA ALA A 379 -0.82 -7.78 13.63
C ALA A 379 -2.17 -8.25 14.22
N ASP A 380 -2.15 -8.69 15.48
CA ASP A 380 -3.35 -9.13 16.21
C ASP A 380 -3.41 -8.48 17.60
N LYS A 381 -4.56 -7.88 17.90
CA LYS A 381 -4.82 -7.27 19.22
C LYS A 381 -4.73 -8.27 20.38
N SER A 382 -5.10 -9.52 20.17
CA SER A 382 -5.08 -10.57 21.20
C SER A 382 -3.66 -10.94 21.59
N ALA A 383 -2.73 -11.00 20.66
CA ALA A 383 -1.31 -11.28 20.92
C ALA A 383 -0.68 -10.23 21.84
N PHE A 384 -1.15 -8.97 21.77
CA PHE A 384 -0.66 -7.89 22.64
C PHE A 384 -1.32 -7.85 24.02
N ARG A 385 -2.58 -8.28 24.16
CA ARG A 385 -3.25 -8.42 25.45
C ARG A 385 -2.58 -9.48 26.33
N ALA A 386 -2.17 -10.61 25.77
CA ALA A 386 -1.48 -11.69 26.50
C ALA A 386 -0.14 -11.24 27.09
N LYS A 387 0.65 -10.42 26.39
CA LYS A 387 1.90 -9.84 26.90
C LYS A 387 1.69 -8.83 28.05
N ARG A 388 0.56 -8.12 28.06
CA ARG A 388 0.25 -7.10 29.09
C ARG A 388 -0.28 -7.73 30.39
N LEU A 389 -0.82 -8.94 30.36
CA LEU A 389 -1.37 -9.65 31.53
C LEU A 389 -0.37 -10.54 32.27
N GLY A 390 0.88 -10.64 31.80
CA GLY A 390 1.99 -11.24 32.57
C GLY A 390 1.70 -12.66 33.09
N ILE A 391 0.99 -13.52 32.36
CA ILE A 391 0.58 -14.83 32.86
C ILE A 391 1.03 -15.96 31.94
N THR A 392 1.84 -16.82 32.59
CA THR A 392 2.09 -18.25 32.46
C THR A 392 2.86 -18.78 31.27
N LYS A 393 4.10 -19.15 31.63
CA LYS A 393 4.87 -20.18 30.99
C LYS A 393 4.07 -21.49 30.98
N ASN A 394 3.53 -21.91 29.87
CA ASN A 394 3.13 -23.29 29.70
C ASN A 394 4.34 -24.15 29.36
N LYS A 395 4.68 -24.98 30.34
CA LYS A 395 5.67 -26.01 30.27
C LYS A 395 5.25 -27.03 29.21
N MET A 396 5.88 -27.04 28.06
CA MET A 396 5.74 -28.14 27.10
C MET A 396 6.36 -29.40 27.68
N THR A 397 5.54 -30.40 27.91
CA THR A 397 5.96 -31.76 28.23
C THR A 397 6.59 -32.38 26.99
N SER A 398 7.83 -32.83 27.16
CA SER A 398 8.58 -33.63 26.21
C SER A 398 7.92 -34.99 25.97
N GLY A 399 7.76 -35.36 24.71
CA GLY A 399 7.40 -36.70 24.33
C GLY A 399 7.23 -36.94 22.85
N SER A 400 8.15 -37.68 22.28
CA SER A 400 8.04 -38.52 21.08
C SER A 400 8.63 -38.01 19.77
N THR A 401 9.69 -38.65 19.43
CA THR A 401 10.40 -38.77 18.15
C THR A 401 9.50 -39.24 16.99
N GLY A 402 9.62 -38.59 15.81
CA GLY A 402 9.18 -39.19 14.53
C GLY A 402 8.79 -38.16 13.44
N GLY A 403 9.57 -38.09 12.38
CA GLY A 403 9.10 -37.74 11.03
C GLY A 403 9.27 -36.30 10.55
N PHE A 404 10.33 -36.03 9.81
CA PHE A 404 10.71 -34.74 9.20
C PHE A 404 9.84 -34.25 8.04
N SER A 405 8.72 -34.90 7.73
CA SER A 405 7.85 -34.51 6.59
C SER A 405 6.49 -33.93 6.99
N SER A 406 6.16 -33.84 8.27
CA SER A 406 4.80 -33.47 8.70
C SER A 406 4.62 -32.04 9.22
N ASN A 407 5.70 -31.27 9.39
CA ASN A 407 5.60 -29.93 10.00
C ASN A 407 5.12 -28.86 9.02
N ASN A 408 5.50 -28.95 7.73
CA ASN A 408 5.07 -27.97 6.73
C ASN A 408 3.58 -28.14 6.34
N ALA A 409 3.08 -29.37 6.29
CA ALA A 409 1.68 -29.64 6.02
C ALA A 409 0.76 -29.14 7.16
N ARG A 410 1.19 -29.27 8.42
CA ARG A 410 0.44 -28.78 9.58
C ARG A 410 0.44 -27.27 9.72
N ALA A 411 1.48 -26.57 9.24
CA ALA A 411 1.53 -25.11 9.24
C ALA A 411 0.54 -24.51 8.24
N SER A 412 0.39 -25.13 7.06
CA SER A 412 -0.58 -24.67 6.06
C SER A 412 -2.03 -24.93 6.47
N ASP A 413 -2.31 -26.02 7.22
CA ASP A 413 -3.67 -26.38 7.64
C ASP A 413 -4.25 -25.44 8.70
N ASN A 414 -3.40 -24.73 9.46
CA ASN A 414 -3.83 -23.78 10.49
C ASN A 414 -3.86 -22.33 10.01
N MET A 415 -3.59 -22.06 8.73
CA MET A 415 -3.56 -20.70 8.19
C MET A 415 -4.98 -20.18 7.95
N ASP A 416 -5.31 -19.02 8.53
CA ASP A 416 -6.59 -18.33 8.34
C ASP A 416 -6.50 -17.40 7.14
N PHE A 417 -7.14 -17.79 6.04
CA PHE A 417 -7.14 -17.03 4.79
C PHE A 417 -8.08 -15.81 4.80
N ASN A 418 -8.99 -15.73 5.76
CA ASN A 418 -9.85 -14.56 5.92
C ASN A 418 -9.11 -13.40 6.60
N LYS A 419 -8.10 -13.71 7.39
CA LYS A 419 -7.23 -12.73 8.04
C LYS A 419 -5.98 -12.53 7.21
N LYS A 420 -5.88 -11.39 6.53
CA LYS A 420 -4.80 -11.08 5.60
C LYS A 420 -4.35 -9.64 5.71
N ILE A 421 -3.07 -9.41 5.49
CA ILE A 421 -2.46 -8.10 5.37
C ILE A 421 -2.12 -7.88 3.90
N LEU A 422 -2.95 -7.11 3.20
CA LEU A 422 -2.74 -6.77 1.80
C LEU A 422 -1.95 -5.47 1.66
N HIS A 423 -2.20 -4.49 2.54
CA HIS A 423 -1.71 -3.12 2.42
C HIS A 423 -0.71 -2.80 3.51
N THR A 424 0.44 -2.31 3.08
CA THR A 424 1.57 -2.00 3.96
C THR A 424 2.28 -0.74 3.47
N SER A 425 2.90 0.01 4.38
CA SER A 425 3.74 1.15 4.05
C SER A 425 4.94 1.22 4.99
N TRP A 426 6.10 1.50 4.45
CA TRP A 426 7.33 1.71 5.22
C TRP A 426 7.59 3.20 5.36
N HIS A 427 7.92 3.65 6.56
CA HIS A 427 8.26 5.05 6.82
C HIS A 427 9.52 5.46 6.04
N PRO A 428 9.55 6.63 5.37
CA PRO A 428 10.63 6.98 4.45
C PRO A 428 11.97 7.30 5.09
N ARG A 429 12.05 7.46 6.43
CA ARG A 429 13.27 7.86 7.15
C ARG A 429 13.63 6.98 8.35
N GLU A 430 12.67 6.26 8.89
CA GLU A 430 12.82 5.50 10.15
C GLU A 430 12.36 4.06 9.95
N ASN A 431 12.86 3.16 10.79
CA ASN A 431 12.38 1.79 10.83
C ASN A 431 11.02 1.73 11.55
N THR A 432 10.02 2.22 10.84
CA THR A 432 8.62 2.22 11.26
C THR A 432 7.76 1.71 10.11
N ILE A 433 6.84 0.81 10.41
CA ILE A 433 5.97 0.17 9.44
C ILE A 433 4.53 0.37 9.85
N ALA A 434 3.68 0.73 8.90
CA ALA A 434 2.23 0.74 9.03
C ALA A 434 1.65 -0.41 8.23
N VAL A 435 0.78 -1.21 8.85
CA VAL A 435 0.09 -2.34 8.20
C VAL A 435 -1.40 -2.30 8.50
N ALA A 436 -2.21 -2.58 7.48
CA ALA A 436 -3.65 -2.67 7.60
C ALA A 436 -4.07 -4.14 7.77
N ALA A 437 -4.73 -4.43 8.89
CA ALA A 437 -5.33 -5.73 9.14
C ALA A 437 -6.84 -5.55 9.34
N THR A 438 -7.61 -5.84 8.29
CA THR A 438 -9.05 -5.63 8.21
C THR A 438 -9.43 -4.16 8.46
N ASN A 439 -10.06 -3.82 9.58
CA ASN A 439 -10.46 -2.47 9.96
C ASN A 439 -9.49 -1.78 10.94
N ASN A 440 -8.31 -2.34 11.14
CA ASN A 440 -7.33 -1.83 12.08
C ASN A 440 -6.02 -1.47 11.38
N LEU A 441 -5.47 -0.33 11.76
CA LEU A 441 -4.15 0.13 11.36
C LEU A 441 -3.17 -0.10 12.50
N PHE A 442 -2.14 -0.90 12.27
CA PHE A 442 -1.10 -1.20 13.23
C PHE A 442 0.19 -0.50 12.84
N ILE A 443 0.90 0.02 13.84
CA ILE A 443 2.22 0.63 13.66
C ILE A 443 3.23 -0.17 14.49
N PHE A 444 4.32 -0.55 13.84
CA PHE A 444 5.46 -1.23 14.43
C PHE A 444 6.72 -0.38 14.25
N THR A 445 7.60 -0.41 15.25
CA THR A 445 8.88 0.31 15.23
C THR A 445 10.00 -0.61 15.67
N GLU A 446 11.19 -0.40 15.12
CA GLU A 446 12.40 -1.11 15.54
C GLU A 446 13.14 -0.41 16.68
#